data_d2cae5554d4afc3ec59202ed5c7acaf2
#
_entry.id   d2cae5554d4afc3ec59202ed5c7acaf2
#
_cell.length_a   1.000
_cell.length_b   1.000
_cell.length_c   1.000
_cell.angle_alpha   90.00
_cell.angle_beta   90.00
_cell.angle_gamma   90.00
#
_symmetry.space_group_name_H-M   'P 1'
#
loop_
_entity.id
_entity.type
_entity.pdbx_description
1 polymer ?
#
loop_
_entity_poly.entity_id
_entity_poly.type
_entity_poly.pdbx_seq_one_letter_code
_entity_poly.pdbx_strand_id
1 'polypeptide(L)'
;NVKYASPQNIAVSAIVLVTVIAVMKFATGFLANISVLVGIIIGGVIAAVMGMMHFDSVGNAQWFALITPFRFGMPIFDPVMILTMTLVMIVVMIESTGMFLALGEMCGRKIETKSLSAGLRTDGLGTVIGGLFNTFPYTSFSQNVGLVGVTGIRSRYVCVAGGAIMIVLGLVPKMGALVEALPVAVLGGAGLVMFGMVAATGVRILGGVDFKVNRHNGLIVAISLGLGMIPLIAPKFSMWLPHSIEPLIDSGILLAAISSVLLNFIFNGAKPVSEDDTRRAAMQSDSGH
;
A
#
# COMPACT_ATOMS: atom_id res chain seq x y z
N ASN A 1 -7.07 -13.05 23.25
CA ASN A 1 -8.35 -12.63 22.68
C ASN A 1 -9.15 -13.88 22.33
N VAL A 2 -10.06 -14.31 23.20
CA VAL A 2 -10.84 -15.57 23.10
C VAL A 2 -11.73 -15.61 21.84
N LYS A 3 -11.95 -14.48 21.19
CA LYS A 3 -12.78 -14.37 19.97
C LYS A 3 -11.95 -14.26 18.69
N TYR A 4 -10.64 -14.34 18.75
CA TYR A 4 -9.81 -14.38 17.55
C TYR A 4 -10.09 -15.67 16.79
N ALA A 5 -10.34 -15.56 15.48
CA ALA A 5 -10.70 -16.69 14.60
C ALA A 5 -11.98 -17.47 15.03
N SER A 6 -12.94 -16.79 15.70
CA SER A 6 -14.24 -17.43 15.93
C SER A 6 -14.92 -17.83 14.62
N PRO A 7 -15.74 -18.89 14.58
CA PRO A 7 -16.44 -19.30 13.36
C PRO A 7 -17.25 -18.17 12.72
N GLN A 8 -17.83 -17.29 13.51
CA GLN A 8 -18.57 -16.12 13.04
C GLN A 8 -17.66 -15.12 12.30
N ASN A 9 -16.48 -14.80 12.87
CA ASN A 9 -15.53 -13.91 12.23
C ASN A 9 -15.00 -14.48 10.92
N ILE A 10 -14.69 -15.77 10.90
CA ILE A 10 -14.24 -16.48 9.69
C ILE A 10 -15.34 -16.47 8.63
N ALA A 11 -16.59 -16.74 9.01
CA ALA A 11 -17.71 -16.73 8.07
C ALA A 11 -17.91 -15.35 7.45
N VAL A 12 -17.91 -14.28 8.25
CA VAL A 12 -18.04 -12.90 7.74
C VAL A 12 -16.88 -12.55 6.81
N SER A 13 -15.62 -12.85 7.18
CA SER A 13 -14.46 -12.63 6.31
C SER A 13 -14.56 -13.39 5.00
N ALA A 14 -15.02 -14.66 5.05
CA ALA A 14 -15.21 -15.50 3.86
C ALA A 14 -16.31 -14.93 2.95
N ILE A 15 -17.43 -14.46 3.52
CA ILE A 15 -18.50 -13.83 2.73
C ILE A 15 -17.98 -12.57 2.02
N VAL A 16 -17.23 -11.71 2.72
CA VAL A 16 -16.63 -10.52 2.11
C VAL A 16 -15.71 -10.92 0.96
N LEU A 17 -14.81 -11.88 1.19
CA LEU A 17 -13.88 -12.37 0.18
C LEU A 17 -14.62 -12.91 -1.05
N VAL A 18 -15.62 -13.80 -0.84
CA VAL A 18 -16.43 -14.36 -1.94
C VAL A 18 -17.19 -13.27 -2.68
N THR A 19 -17.73 -12.29 -1.96
CA THR A 19 -18.43 -11.14 -2.58
C THR A 19 -17.49 -10.35 -3.47
N VAL A 20 -16.28 -10.00 -2.99
CA VAL A 20 -15.30 -9.28 -3.79
C VAL A 20 -14.94 -10.06 -5.05
N ILE A 21 -14.65 -11.35 -4.92
CA ILE A 21 -14.32 -12.23 -6.05
C ILE A 21 -15.49 -12.31 -7.04
N ALA A 22 -16.71 -12.47 -6.55
CA ALA A 22 -17.91 -12.56 -7.40
C ALA A 22 -18.12 -11.25 -8.18
N VAL A 23 -18.02 -10.10 -7.51
CA VAL A 23 -18.14 -8.81 -8.16
C VAL A 23 -17.02 -8.61 -9.18
N MET A 24 -15.77 -8.94 -8.86
CA MET A 24 -14.66 -8.86 -9.82
C MET A 24 -14.86 -9.77 -11.03
N LYS A 25 -15.48 -10.94 -10.85
CA LYS A 25 -15.70 -11.91 -11.92
C LYS A 25 -16.88 -11.55 -12.83
N PHE A 26 -18.00 -11.12 -12.25
CA PHE A 26 -19.28 -10.95 -12.97
C PHE A 26 -19.59 -9.51 -13.33
N ALA A 27 -19.03 -8.52 -12.62
CA ALA A 27 -19.22 -7.13 -12.95
C ALA A 27 -18.18 -6.65 -13.97
N THR A 28 -18.55 -5.63 -14.73
CA THR A 28 -17.68 -4.98 -15.73
C THR A 28 -17.54 -3.50 -15.46
N GLY A 29 -16.47 -2.89 -15.96
CA GLY A 29 -16.25 -1.44 -15.87
C GLY A 29 -16.14 -0.95 -14.43
N PHE A 30 -16.88 0.12 -14.12
CA PHE A 30 -16.81 0.80 -12.83
C PHE A 30 -17.13 -0.11 -11.64
N LEU A 31 -18.11 -1.00 -11.75
CA LEU A 31 -18.53 -1.85 -10.65
C LEU A 31 -17.43 -2.87 -10.25
N ALA A 32 -16.69 -3.40 -11.22
CA ALA A 32 -15.54 -4.27 -10.95
C ALA A 32 -14.46 -3.53 -10.14
N ASN A 33 -14.21 -2.25 -10.48
CA ASN A 33 -13.19 -1.44 -9.82
C ASN A 33 -13.53 -1.09 -8.36
N ILE A 34 -14.81 -1.01 -7.99
CA ILE A 34 -15.27 -0.78 -6.61
C ILE A 34 -15.63 -2.07 -5.87
N SER A 35 -15.24 -3.23 -6.39
CA SER A 35 -15.59 -4.56 -5.83
C SER A 35 -15.25 -4.70 -4.35
N VAL A 36 -14.10 -4.18 -3.92
CA VAL A 36 -13.68 -4.19 -2.52
C VAL A 36 -14.62 -3.37 -1.65
N LEU A 37 -15.03 -2.18 -2.12
CA LEU A 37 -16.00 -1.34 -1.42
C LEU A 37 -17.36 -2.04 -1.29
N VAL A 38 -17.83 -2.68 -2.37
CA VAL A 38 -19.08 -3.48 -2.35
C VAL A 38 -18.97 -4.61 -1.34
N GLY A 39 -17.83 -5.31 -1.29
CA GLY A 39 -17.59 -6.36 -0.31
C GLY A 39 -17.61 -5.84 1.14
N ILE A 40 -17.00 -4.69 1.41
CA ILE A 40 -17.02 -4.05 2.73
C ILE A 40 -18.45 -3.64 3.12
N ILE A 41 -19.23 -3.06 2.21
CA ILE A 41 -20.62 -2.65 2.47
C ILE A 41 -21.47 -3.88 2.79
N ILE A 42 -21.44 -4.92 1.97
CA ILE A 42 -22.22 -6.15 2.19
C ILE A 42 -21.78 -6.83 3.48
N GLY A 43 -20.48 -6.96 3.70
CA GLY A 43 -19.95 -7.53 4.94
C GLY A 43 -20.31 -6.70 6.18
N GLY A 44 -20.30 -5.37 6.08
CA GLY A 44 -20.75 -4.46 7.13
C GLY A 44 -22.23 -4.63 7.46
N VAL A 45 -23.10 -4.73 6.44
CA VAL A 45 -24.53 -4.96 6.63
C VAL A 45 -24.77 -6.31 7.34
N ILE A 46 -24.11 -7.37 6.89
CA ILE A 46 -24.21 -8.70 7.52
C ILE A 46 -23.73 -8.65 8.98
N ALA A 47 -22.59 -8.01 9.23
CA ALA A 47 -22.04 -7.86 10.56
C ALA A 47 -22.96 -7.03 11.47
N ALA A 48 -23.62 -6.01 10.94
CA ALA A 48 -24.62 -5.22 11.68
C ALA A 48 -25.83 -6.07 12.07
N VAL A 49 -26.38 -6.85 11.12
CA VAL A 49 -27.50 -7.79 11.38
C VAL A 49 -27.12 -8.85 12.41
N MET A 50 -25.88 -9.32 12.38
CA MET A 50 -25.36 -10.27 13.37
C MET A 50 -25.03 -9.65 14.74
N GLY A 51 -25.27 -8.34 14.93
CA GLY A 51 -24.98 -7.63 16.17
C GLY A 51 -23.49 -7.49 16.50
N MET A 52 -22.62 -7.59 15.48
CA MET A 52 -21.18 -7.45 15.63
C MET A 52 -20.69 -5.99 15.57
N MET A 53 -21.57 -5.07 15.17
CA MET A 53 -21.26 -3.64 15.05
C MET A 53 -21.83 -2.89 16.26
N HIS A 54 -21.03 -1.95 16.78
CA HIS A 54 -21.43 -1.04 17.84
C HIS A 54 -21.49 0.38 17.27
N PHE A 55 -22.71 0.95 17.26
CA PHE A 55 -22.96 2.26 16.65
C PHE A 55 -22.91 3.41 17.66
N ASP A 56 -22.53 3.16 18.91
CA ASP A 56 -22.47 4.17 19.97
C ASP A 56 -21.53 5.32 19.59
N SER A 57 -20.36 4.98 19.03
CA SER A 57 -19.39 5.97 18.53
C SER A 57 -19.97 6.82 17.40
N VAL A 58 -20.78 6.23 16.51
CA VAL A 58 -21.42 6.93 15.38
C VAL A 58 -22.50 7.89 15.90
N GLY A 59 -23.28 7.46 16.91
CA GLY A 59 -24.30 8.29 17.55
C GLY A 59 -23.71 9.54 18.18
N ASN A 60 -22.61 9.38 18.89
CA ASN A 60 -21.94 10.44 19.65
C ASN A 60 -21.01 11.32 18.81
N ALA A 61 -20.63 10.88 17.59
CA ALA A 61 -19.75 11.63 16.71
C ALA A 61 -20.42 12.91 16.20
N GLN A 62 -19.64 13.97 16.13
CA GLN A 62 -20.08 15.26 15.58
C GLN A 62 -20.30 15.16 14.06
N TRP A 63 -21.23 15.93 13.54
CA TRP A 63 -21.46 16.04 12.10
C TRP A 63 -20.33 16.79 11.38
N PHE A 64 -19.71 17.73 12.07
CA PHE A 64 -18.62 18.53 11.51
C PHE A 64 -17.54 18.76 12.57
N ALA A 65 -16.29 18.49 12.21
CA ALA A 65 -15.15 18.85 13.03
C ALA A 65 -13.94 19.17 12.15
N LEU A 66 -13.18 20.18 12.58
CA LEU A 66 -11.89 20.49 12.00
C LEU A 66 -10.82 19.62 12.68
N ILE A 67 -10.02 18.97 11.85
CA ILE A 67 -8.86 18.21 12.33
C ILE A 67 -7.78 19.22 12.71
N THR A 68 -7.35 19.19 13.97
CA THR A 68 -6.28 20.06 14.46
C THR A 68 -4.92 19.40 14.25
N PRO A 69 -3.93 20.14 13.74
CA PRO A 69 -2.55 19.62 13.67
C PRO A 69 -2.02 19.31 15.07
N PHE A 70 -1.06 18.40 15.16
CA PHE A 70 -0.40 17.97 16.39
C PHE A 70 -1.35 17.48 17.50
N ARG A 71 -2.44 16.81 17.12
CA ARG A 71 -3.45 16.31 18.07
C ARG A 71 -2.88 15.39 19.15
N PHE A 72 -1.83 14.63 18.85
CA PHE A 72 -1.15 13.73 19.79
C PHE A 72 0.05 14.36 20.50
N GLY A 73 0.24 15.66 20.36
CA GLY A 73 1.37 16.40 20.92
C GLY A 73 2.43 16.79 19.90
N MET A 74 3.45 17.49 20.38
CA MET A 74 4.56 17.93 19.51
C MET A 74 5.42 16.74 19.09
N PRO A 75 6.02 16.78 17.88
CA PRO A 75 6.88 15.73 17.40
C PRO A 75 8.08 15.47 18.32
N ILE A 76 8.34 14.20 18.59
CA ILE A 76 9.55 13.76 19.29
C ILE A 76 10.57 13.33 18.23
N PHE A 77 11.75 13.94 18.26
CA PHE A 77 12.81 13.66 17.29
C PHE A 77 13.72 12.54 17.82
N ASP A 78 13.51 11.33 17.34
CA ASP A 78 14.38 10.19 17.60
C ASP A 78 15.27 9.93 16.37
N PRO A 79 16.60 10.00 16.49
CA PRO A 79 17.50 9.82 15.36
C PRO A 79 17.38 8.45 14.67
N VAL A 80 17.11 7.39 15.43
CA VAL A 80 16.98 6.03 14.89
C VAL A 80 15.69 5.90 14.09
N MET A 81 14.58 6.43 14.63
CA MET A 81 13.30 6.44 13.93
C MET A 81 13.35 7.29 12.66
N ILE A 82 14.03 8.45 12.72
CA ILE A 82 14.24 9.31 11.54
C ILE A 82 15.02 8.56 10.45
N LEU A 83 16.11 7.88 10.83
CA LEU A 83 16.91 7.09 9.89
C LEU A 83 16.08 5.95 9.29
N THR A 84 15.37 5.20 10.13
CA THR A 84 14.49 4.10 9.71
C THR A 84 13.46 4.58 8.71
N MET A 85 12.72 5.64 9.03
CA MET A 85 11.70 6.18 8.13
C MET A 85 12.29 6.77 6.86
N THR A 86 13.48 7.37 6.92
CA THR A 86 14.18 7.86 5.71
C THR A 86 14.50 6.71 4.77
N LEU A 87 15.01 5.59 5.28
CA LEU A 87 15.29 4.39 4.47
C LEU A 87 14.01 3.80 3.87
N VAL A 88 12.93 3.70 4.65
CA VAL A 88 11.61 3.26 4.14
C VAL A 88 11.14 4.20 3.02
N MET A 89 11.25 5.52 3.20
CA MET A 89 10.81 6.48 2.18
C MET A 89 11.66 6.43 0.90
N ILE A 90 12.94 6.03 0.97
CA ILE A 90 13.74 5.76 -0.24
C ILE A 90 13.16 4.57 -1.02
N VAL A 91 12.74 3.50 -0.34
CA VAL A 91 12.09 2.36 -0.99
C VAL A 91 10.76 2.79 -1.63
N VAL A 92 9.96 3.58 -0.92
CA VAL A 92 8.70 4.16 -1.45
C VAL A 92 8.96 5.05 -2.68
N MET A 93 10.03 5.85 -2.68
CA MET A 93 10.42 6.65 -3.84
C MET A 93 10.72 5.80 -5.08
N ILE A 94 11.37 4.65 -4.90
CA ILE A 94 11.65 3.71 -6.00
C ILE A 94 10.34 3.15 -6.56
N GLU A 95 9.42 2.74 -5.68
CA GLU A 95 8.09 2.26 -6.06
C GLU A 95 7.29 3.34 -6.81
N SER A 96 7.21 4.56 -6.28
CA SER A 96 6.53 5.69 -6.92
C SER A 96 7.13 6.03 -8.28
N THR A 97 8.46 5.90 -8.44
CA THR A 97 9.14 6.09 -9.72
C THR A 97 8.63 5.11 -10.77
N GLY A 98 8.51 3.83 -10.42
CA GLY A 98 7.93 2.81 -11.30
C GLY A 98 6.50 3.15 -11.73
N MET A 99 5.67 3.57 -10.79
CA MET A 99 4.28 3.97 -11.06
C MET A 99 4.18 5.18 -11.98
N PHE A 100 5.02 6.21 -11.80
CA PHE A 100 5.02 7.38 -12.68
C PHE A 100 5.46 7.05 -14.10
N LEU A 101 6.44 6.17 -14.25
CA LEU A 101 6.89 5.70 -15.56
C LEU A 101 5.78 4.91 -16.27
N ALA A 102 5.13 3.97 -15.58
CA ALA A 102 4.01 3.21 -16.12
C ALA A 102 2.83 4.13 -16.50
N LEU A 103 2.47 5.09 -15.65
CA LEU A 103 1.44 6.07 -15.97
C LEU A 103 1.79 6.93 -17.20
N GLY A 104 3.06 7.33 -17.33
CA GLY A 104 3.56 8.07 -18.49
C GLY A 104 3.35 7.29 -19.78
N GLU A 105 3.67 6.00 -19.76
CA GLU A 105 3.48 5.10 -20.90
C GLU A 105 2.00 4.95 -21.27
N MET A 106 1.12 4.65 -20.30
CA MET A 106 -0.33 4.57 -20.51
C MET A 106 -0.92 5.87 -21.06
N CYS A 107 -0.36 7.02 -20.69
CA CYS A 107 -0.79 8.34 -21.19
C CYS A 107 -0.13 8.72 -22.52
N GLY A 108 0.78 7.90 -23.06
CA GLY A 108 1.53 8.21 -24.28
C GLY A 108 2.48 9.39 -24.11
N ARG A 109 3.00 9.63 -22.90
CA ARG A 109 3.90 10.73 -22.58
C ARG A 109 5.22 10.21 -22.03
N LYS A 110 6.34 10.69 -22.59
CA LYS A 110 7.65 10.44 -22.02
C LYS A 110 7.79 11.24 -20.71
N ILE A 111 8.08 10.54 -19.61
CA ILE A 111 8.33 11.18 -18.32
C ILE A 111 9.80 11.65 -18.30
N GLU A 112 9.99 12.96 -18.27
CA GLU A 112 11.29 13.56 -18.11
C GLU A 112 11.69 13.60 -16.63
N THR A 113 13.00 13.67 -16.36
CA THR A 113 13.55 13.76 -15.00
C THR A 113 12.92 14.90 -14.17
N LYS A 114 12.61 16.03 -14.82
CA LYS A 114 11.96 17.18 -14.17
C LYS A 114 10.55 16.83 -13.69
N SER A 115 9.76 16.14 -14.52
CA SER A 115 8.39 15.71 -14.18
C SER A 115 8.41 14.64 -13.09
N LEU A 116 9.33 13.68 -13.18
CA LEU A 116 9.52 12.65 -12.16
C LEU A 116 9.89 13.27 -10.81
N SER A 117 10.87 14.19 -10.79
CA SER A 117 11.26 14.92 -9.58
C SER A 117 10.10 15.72 -8.98
N ALA A 118 9.25 16.34 -9.81
CA ALA A 118 8.07 17.05 -9.33
C ALA A 118 7.05 16.10 -8.68
N GLY A 119 6.80 14.93 -9.26
CA GLY A 119 5.94 13.90 -8.71
C GLY A 119 6.42 13.41 -7.34
N LEU A 120 7.70 13.03 -7.23
CA LEU A 120 8.30 12.58 -5.97
C LEU A 120 8.28 13.65 -4.88
N ARG A 121 8.48 14.92 -5.25
CA ARG A 121 8.33 16.04 -4.29
C ARG A 121 6.89 16.20 -3.82
N THR A 122 5.91 15.90 -4.67
CA THR A 122 4.49 15.95 -4.29
C THR A 122 4.17 14.86 -3.27
N ASP A 123 4.65 13.64 -3.47
CA ASP A 123 4.52 12.54 -2.49
C ASP A 123 5.17 12.91 -1.16
N GLY A 124 6.39 13.47 -1.20
CA GLY A 124 7.08 13.94 0.00
C GLY A 124 6.33 15.07 0.73
N LEU A 125 5.79 16.04 -0.01
CA LEU A 125 4.99 17.13 0.56
C LEU A 125 3.70 16.59 1.20
N GLY A 126 3.02 15.65 0.54
CA GLY A 126 1.85 14.97 1.08
C GLY A 126 2.15 14.25 2.40
N THR A 127 3.30 13.57 2.47
CA THR A 127 3.79 12.91 3.69
C THR A 127 4.05 13.90 4.83
N VAL A 128 4.69 15.06 4.54
CA VAL A 128 4.93 16.11 5.54
C VAL A 128 3.62 16.67 6.08
N ILE A 129 2.69 17.01 5.17
CA ILE A 129 1.35 17.49 5.56
C ILE A 129 0.64 16.43 6.39
N GLY A 130 0.68 15.16 5.95
CA GLY A 130 0.10 14.04 6.71
C GLY A 130 0.67 13.93 8.12
N GLY A 131 1.99 14.04 8.27
CA GLY A 131 2.66 14.03 9.56
C GLY A 131 2.19 15.16 10.51
N LEU A 132 1.96 16.38 9.98
CA LEU A 132 1.40 17.48 10.76
C LEU A 132 0.00 17.17 11.29
N PHE A 133 -0.79 16.43 10.53
CA PHE A 133 -2.14 16.00 10.92
C PHE A 133 -2.18 14.60 11.56
N ASN A 134 -1.05 14.08 12.01
CA ASN A 134 -0.92 12.79 12.69
C ASN A 134 -1.45 11.61 11.87
N THR A 135 -1.24 11.62 10.55
CA THR A 135 -1.58 10.50 9.67
C THR A 135 -0.32 9.76 9.22
N PHE A 136 -0.52 8.59 8.64
CA PHE A 136 0.56 7.81 8.04
C PHE A 136 1.16 8.52 6.81
N PRO A 137 2.40 8.17 6.41
CA PRO A 137 2.98 8.66 5.17
C PRO A 137 2.09 8.36 3.97
N TYR A 138 1.91 9.33 3.10
CA TYR A 138 1.19 9.17 1.84
C TYR A 138 2.16 8.88 0.70
N THR A 139 1.72 8.04 -0.22
CA THR A 139 2.44 7.72 -1.45
C THR A 139 1.46 7.58 -2.60
N SER A 140 1.99 7.54 -3.81
CA SER A 140 1.23 7.20 -5.01
C SER A 140 0.59 5.82 -4.87
N PHE A 141 -0.65 5.67 -5.33
CA PHE A 141 -1.43 4.44 -5.14
C PHE A 141 -1.47 3.62 -6.43
N SER A 142 -0.78 2.48 -6.45
CA SER A 142 -0.55 1.66 -7.62
C SER A 142 -1.83 1.14 -8.29
N GLN A 143 -2.87 0.80 -7.50
CA GLN A 143 -4.15 0.35 -8.04
C GLN A 143 -4.82 1.42 -8.89
N ASN A 144 -4.66 2.71 -8.57
CA ASN A 144 -5.21 3.81 -9.36
C ASN A 144 -4.51 3.94 -10.73
N VAL A 145 -3.24 3.56 -10.82
CA VAL A 145 -2.53 3.50 -12.11
C VAL A 145 -3.19 2.45 -13.01
N GLY A 146 -3.50 1.27 -12.48
CA GLY A 146 -4.25 0.24 -13.20
C GLY A 146 -5.64 0.71 -13.67
N LEU A 147 -6.33 1.53 -12.86
CA LEU A 147 -7.63 2.11 -13.24
C LEU A 147 -7.54 3.01 -14.48
N VAL A 148 -6.45 3.77 -14.64
CA VAL A 148 -6.24 4.59 -15.84
C VAL A 148 -6.16 3.71 -17.09
N GLY A 149 -5.48 2.56 -17.00
CA GLY A 149 -5.42 1.58 -18.11
C GLY A 149 -6.80 1.04 -18.49
N VAL A 150 -7.59 0.61 -17.49
CA VAL A 150 -8.91 0.00 -17.70
C VAL A 150 -9.97 1.02 -18.16
N THR A 151 -10.00 2.21 -17.54
CA THR A 151 -11.03 3.23 -17.81
C THR A 151 -10.68 4.11 -19.00
N GLY A 152 -9.41 4.20 -19.37
CA GLY A 152 -8.90 5.12 -20.38
C GLY A 152 -9.00 6.61 -19.99
N ILE A 153 -9.40 6.92 -18.75
CA ILE A 153 -9.53 8.29 -18.26
C ILE A 153 -8.16 8.82 -17.84
N ARG A 154 -7.62 9.75 -18.62
CA ARG A 154 -6.26 10.30 -18.45
C ARG A 154 -6.25 11.74 -17.91
N SER A 155 -7.36 12.18 -17.30
CA SER A 155 -7.51 13.54 -16.80
C SER A 155 -7.01 13.69 -15.38
N ARG A 156 -6.05 14.61 -15.16
CA ARG A 156 -5.57 14.97 -13.82
C ARG A 156 -6.66 15.51 -12.89
N TYR A 157 -7.75 16.04 -13.43
CA TYR A 157 -8.87 16.57 -12.64
C TYR A 157 -9.62 15.47 -11.87
N VAL A 158 -9.49 14.21 -12.25
CA VAL A 158 -10.03 13.08 -11.47
C VAL A 158 -9.36 13.02 -10.08
N CYS A 159 -8.04 13.19 -10.03
CA CYS A 159 -7.32 13.24 -8.75
C CYS A 159 -7.71 14.48 -7.92
N VAL A 160 -7.93 15.63 -8.58
CA VAL A 160 -8.39 16.84 -7.88
C VAL A 160 -9.78 16.63 -7.27
N ALA A 161 -10.70 16.05 -8.05
CA ALA A 161 -12.05 15.74 -7.56
C ALA A 161 -12.02 14.71 -6.43
N GLY A 162 -11.21 13.65 -6.57
CA GLY A 162 -11.01 12.66 -5.52
C GLY A 162 -10.48 13.28 -4.23
N GLY A 163 -9.47 14.14 -4.33
CA GLY A 163 -8.92 14.88 -3.18
C GLY A 163 -9.96 15.79 -2.51
N ALA A 164 -10.77 16.50 -3.31
CA ALA A 164 -11.86 17.33 -2.78
C ALA A 164 -12.90 16.49 -2.01
N ILE A 165 -13.31 15.35 -2.57
CA ILE A 165 -14.23 14.41 -1.92
C ILE A 165 -13.64 13.91 -0.59
N MET A 166 -12.36 13.54 -0.58
CA MET A 166 -11.68 13.07 0.64
C MET A 166 -11.61 14.15 1.72
N ILE A 167 -11.37 15.41 1.34
CA ILE A 167 -11.40 16.55 2.28
C ILE A 167 -12.79 16.69 2.89
N VAL A 168 -13.85 16.64 2.07
CA VAL A 168 -15.25 16.75 2.55
C VAL A 168 -15.55 15.59 3.50
N LEU A 169 -15.17 14.35 3.17
CA LEU A 169 -15.37 13.19 4.03
C LEU A 169 -14.59 13.32 5.35
N GLY A 170 -13.37 13.87 5.30
CA GLY A 170 -12.55 14.11 6.50
C GLY A 170 -13.14 15.15 7.46
N LEU A 171 -13.94 16.09 6.93
CA LEU A 171 -14.65 17.08 7.76
C LEU A 171 -15.90 16.52 8.43
N VAL A 172 -16.31 15.28 8.11
CA VAL A 172 -17.49 14.62 8.68
C VAL A 172 -17.06 13.44 9.57
N PRO A 173 -16.79 13.66 10.88
CA PRO A 173 -16.35 12.60 11.80
C PRO A 173 -17.27 11.39 11.87
N LYS A 174 -18.56 11.56 11.61
CA LYS A 174 -19.52 10.44 11.56
C LYS A 174 -19.14 9.41 10.51
N MET A 175 -18.57 9.81 9.38
CA MET A 175 -18.11 8.87 8.36
C MET A 175 -16.90 8.06 8.87
N GLY A 176 -15.98 8.72 9.59
CA GLY A 176 -14.85 8.02 10.24
C GLY A 176 -15.35 7.03 11.30
N ALA A 177 -16.25 7.45 12.16
CA ALA A 177 -16.85 6.60 13.19
C ALA A 177 -17.62 5.39 12.59
N LEU A 178 -18.26 5.57 11.44
CA LEU A 178 -18.93 4.47 10.74
C LEU A 178 -17.91 3.42 10.23
N VAL A 179 -16.78 3.87 9.70
CA VAL A 179 -15.70 2.97 9.26
C VAL A 179 -15.03 2.29 10.46
N GLU A 180 -14.85 3.00 11.58
CA GLU A 180 -14.30 2.44 12.83
C GLU A 180 -15.23 1.38 13.45
N ALA A 181 -16.55 1.53 13.27
CA ALA A 181 -17.54 0.57 13.75
C ALA A 181 -17.50 -0.77 12.98
N LEU A 182 -16.81 -0.85 11.83
CA LEU A 182 -16.70 -2.09 11.06
C LEU A 182 -15.86 -3.12 11.83
N PRO A 183 -16.35 -4.36 11.97
CA PRO A 183 -15.57 -5.42 12.59
C PRO A 183 -14.29 -5.73 11.82
N VAL A 184 -13.22 -6.06 12.54
CA VAL A 184 -11.93 -6.47 11.95
C VAL A 184 -12.11 -7.65 10.97
N ALA A 185 -13.12 -8.51 11.17
CA ALA A 185 -13.44 -9.61 10.28
C ALA A 185 -13.83 -9.12 8.86
N VAL A 186 -14.60 -8.04 8.74
CA VAL A 186 -14.99 -7.43 7.46
C VAL A 186 -13.76 -6.84 6.76
N LEU A 187 -12.99 -6.05 7.52
CA LEU A 187 -11.76 -5.44 7.00
C LEU A 187 -10.71 -6.48 6.63
N GLY A 188 -10.63 -7.60 7.39
CA GLY A 188 -9.73 -8.70 7.12
C GLY A 188 -10.04 -9.43 5.81
N GLY A 189 -11.33 -9.68 5.52
CA GLY A 189 -11.76 -10.28 4.26
C GLY A 189 -11.43 -9.42 3.04
N ALA A 190 -11.68 -8.11 3.13
CA ALA A 190 -11.33 -7.15 2.11
C ALA A 190 -9.80 -6.97 1.98
N GLY A 191 -9.11 -6.87 3.13
CA GLY A 191 -7.66 -6.72 3.22
C GLY A 191 -6.91 -7.88 2.57
N LEU A 192 -7.40 -9.11 2.70
CA LEU A 192 -6.80 -10.29 2.08
C LEU A 192 -6.72 -10.13 0.54
N VAL A 193 -7.77 -9.62 -0.09
CA VAL A 193 -7.76 -9.33 -1.53
C VAL A 193 -6.80 -8.19 -1.84
N MET A 194 -6.86 -7.09 -1.09
CA MET A 194 -6.03 -5.90 -1.34
C MET A 194 -4.53 -6.22 -1.20
N PHE A 195 -4.13 -6.86 -0.10
CA PHE A 195 -2.74 -7.25 0.10
C PHE A 195 -2.28 -8.34 -0.87
N GLY A 196 -3.19 -9.26 -1.23
CA GLY A 196 -2.95 -10.24 -2.29
C GLY A 196 -2.65 -9.58 -3.65
N MET A 197 -3.39 -8.52 -4.01
CA MET A 197 -3.11 -7.75 -5.23
C MET A 197 -1.75 -7.04 -5.18
N VAL A 198 -1.37 -6.49 -4.05
CA VAL A 198 -0.03 -5.89 -3.87
C VAL A 198 1.06 -6.94 -4.04
N ALA A 199 0.90 -8.11 -3.43
CA ALA A 199 1.83 -9.23 -3.60
C ALA A 199 1.92 -9.70 -5.06
N ALA A 200 0.77 -9.82 -5.75
CA ALA A 200 0.73 -10.17 -7.17
C ALA A 200 1.44 -9.12 -8.04
N THR A 201 1.33 -7.84 -7.71
CA THR A 201 2.09 -6.77 -8.38
C THR A 201 3.60 -6.93 -8.16
N GLY A 202 4.04 -7.27 -6.96
CA GLY A 202 5.43 -7.59 -6.67
C GLY A 202 5.95 -8.76 -7.51
N VAL A 203 5.16 -9.84 -7.61
CA VAL A 203 5.49 -11.00 -8.47
C VAL A 203 5.59 -10.58 -9.94
N ARG A 204 4.72 -9.71 -10.43
CA ARG A 204 4.76 -9.20 -11.81
C ARG A 204 6.03 -8.40 -12.06
N ILE A 205 6.43 -7.53 -11.16
CA ILE A 205 7.69 -6.76 -11.24
C ILE A 205 8.89 -7.73 -11.29
N LEU A 206 8.90 -8.75 -10.43
CA LEU A 206 9.94 -9.79 -10.44
C LEU A 206 9.97 -10.58 -11.73
N GLY A 207 8.82 -10.76 -12.41
CA GLY A 207 8.76 -11.39 -13.74
C GLY A 207 9.58 -10.67 -14.83
N GLY A 208 9.86 -9.37 -14.61
CA GLY A 208 10.75 -8.58 -15.48
C GLY A 208 12.25 -8.82 -15.27
N VAL A 209 12.62 -9.54 -14.23
CA VAL A 209 14.02 -9.85 -13.92
C VAL A 209 14.48 -11.05 -14.75
N ASP A 210 15.65 -10.93 -15.39
CA ASP A 210 16.23 -12.05 -16.14
C ASP A 210 16.89 -13.06 -15.19
N PHE A 211 16.15 -14.13 -14.91
CA PHE A 211 16.63 -15.25 -14.09
C PHE A 211 17.40 -16.30 -14.89
N LYS A 212 17.32 -16.28 -16.23
CA LYS A 212 17.97 -17.27 -17.08
C LYS A 212 19.41 -16.92 -17.39
N VAL A 213 19.65 -15.66 -17.75
CA VAL A 213 20.99 -15.15 -18.07
C VAL A 213 21.81 -14.98 -16.78
N ASN A 214 21.18 -14.48 -15.71
CA ASN A 214 21.87 -14.28 -14.45
C ASN A 214 21.29 -15.17 -13.34
N ARG A 215 21.96 -16.29 -13.06
CA ARG A 215 21.57 -17.26 -12.02
C ARG A 215 21.56 -16.64 -10.61
N HIS A 216 22.36 -15.60 -10.38
CA HIS A 216 22.43 -14.95 -9.06
C HIS A 216 21.17 -14.19 -8.72
N ASN A 217 20.40 -13.70 -9.72
CA ASN A 217 19.16 -12.96 -9.46
C ASN A 217 18.15 -13.79 -8.67
N GLY A 218 18.03 -15.10 -8.98
CA GLY A 218 17.16 -16.00 -8.21
C GLY A 218 17.58 -16.14 -6.74
N LEU A 219 18.87 -16.25 -6.49
CA LEU A 219 19.44 -16.35 -5.15
C LEU A 219 19.23 -15.04 -4.37
N ILE A 220 19.47 -13.90 -5.01
CA ILE A 220 19.27 -12.56 -4.43
C ILE A 220 17.81 -12.40 -3.98
N VAL A 221 16.86 -12.71 -4.86
CA VAL A 221 15.42 -12.60 -4.56
C VAL A 221 15.05 -13.56 -3.40
N ALA A 222 15.48 -14.81 -3.46
CA ALA A 222 15.16 -15.81 -2.44
C ALA A 222 15.66 -15.40 -1.05
N ILE A 223 16.92 -14.99 -0.94
CA ILE A 223 17.50 -14.57 0.35
C ILE A 223 16.84 -13.29 0.84
N SER A 224 16.62 -12.30 -0.04
CA SER A 224 16.03 -11.02 0.35
C SER A 224 14.60 -11.17 0.83
N LEU A 225 13.78 -11.97 0.15
CA LEU A 225 12.43 -12.30 0.62
C LEU A 225 12.46 -13.06 1.94
N GLY A 226 13.35 -14.05 2.08
CA GLY A 226 13.51 -14.81 3.31
C GLY A 226 13.86 -13.93 4.51
N LEU A 227 14.83 -13.02 4.34
CA LEU A 227 15.21 -12.06 5.38
C LEU A 227 14.06 -11.09 5.70
N GLY A 228 13.36 -10.60 4.68
CA GLY A 228 12.20 -9.71 4.86
C GLY A 228 11.01 -10.36 5.59
N MET A 229 10.91 -11.69 5.55
CA MET A 229 9.85 -12.43 6.25
C MET A 229 10.19 -12.73 7.72
N ILE A 230 11.44 -12.56 8.16
CA ILE A 230 11.86 -12.88 9.53
C ILE A 230 10.99 -12.19 10.59
N PRO A 231 10.73 -10.87 10.55
CA PRO A 231 9.91 -10.21 11.57
C PRO A 231 8.47 -10.74 11.61
N LEU A 232 7.95 -11.21 10.49
CA LEU A 232 6.61 -11.77 10.39
C LEU A 232 6.53 -13.17 10.99
N ILE A 233 7.53 -14.02 10.74
CA ILE A 233 7.55 -15.42 11.17
C ILE A 233 8.04 -15.55 12.61
N ALA A 234 9.01 -14.73 13.00
CA ALA A 234 9.64 -14.72 14.32
C ALA A 234 9.56 -13.34 14.98
N PRO A 235 8.38 -12.88 15.46
CA PRO A 235 8.20 -11.53 16.01
C PRO A 235 9.08 -11.21 17.23
N LYS A 236 9.67 -12.23 17.86
CA LYS A 236 10.57 -12.07 19.00
C LYS A 236 12.05 -12.14 18.63
N PHE A 237 12.35 -12.10 17.34
CA PHE A 237 13.74 -12.20 16.85
C PHE A 237 14.61 -11.04 17.33
N SER A 238 14.04 -9.85 17.44
CA SER A 238 14.77 -8.64 17.89
C SER A 238 15.00 -8.53 19.40
N MET A 239 14.36 -9.38 20.23
CA MET A 239 14.38 -9.27 21.72
C MET A 239 15.78 -9.23 22.35
N TRP A 240 16.77 -9.80 21.71
CA TRP A 240 18.16 -9.84 22.19
C TRP A 240 19.05 -8.76 21.59
N LEU A 241 18.50 -7.93 20.73
CA LEU A 241 19.23 -6.89 20.03
C LEU A 241 19.07 -5.54 20.77
N PRO A 242 20.04 -4.63 20.62
CA PRO A 242 19.91 -3.29 21.20
C PRO A 242 18.67 -2.56 20.68
N HIS A 243 17.92 -1.92 21.56
CA HIS A 243 16.71 -1.15 21.20
C HIS A 243 16.97 -0.09 20.12
N SER A 244 18.21 0.38 20.00
CA SER A 244 18.59 1.35 18.97
C SER A 244 18.44 0.84 17.53
N ILE A 245 18.57 -0.45 17.28
CA ILE A 245 18.49 -1.06 15.95
C ILE A 245 17.20 -1.87 15.73
N GLU A 246 16.41 -2.07 16.78
CA GLU A 246 15.14 -2.80 16.75
C GLU A 246 14.21 -2.30 15.64
N PRO A 247 13.96 -0.98 15.45
CA PRO A 247 13.08 -0.49 14.39
C PRO A 247 13.57 -0.81 12.97
N LEU A 248 14.89 -0.94 12.77
CA LEU A 248 15.47 -1.33 11.49
C LEU A 248 15.28 -2.81 11.19
N ILE A 249 15.39 -3.64 12.21
CA ILE A 249 15.35 -5.10 12.09
C ILE A 249 13.91 -5.61 12.08
N ASP A 250 13.01 -4.97 12.79
CA ASP A 250 11.58 -5.32 12.80
C ASP A 250 10.86 -4.89 11.51
N SER A 251 11.52 -4.09 10.67
CA SER A 251 11.01 -3.75 9.35
C SER A 251 11.40 -4.77 8.30
N GLY A 252 10.48 -5.69 7.95
CA GLY A 252 10.70 -6.65 6.87
C GLY A 252 10.99 -5.99 5.51
N ILE A 253 10.42 -4.81 5.26
CA ILE A 253 10.69 -4.02 4.03
C ILE A 253 12.16 -3.60 4.00
N LEU A 254 12.69 -3.09 5.10
CA LEU A 254 14.10 -2.68 5.17
C LEU A 254 15.05 -3.86 5.05
N LEU A 255 14.76 -4.96 5.73
CA LEU A 255 15.58 -6.17 5.63
C LEU A 255 15.62 -6.69 4.19
N ALA A 256 14.46 -6.75 3.51
CA ALA A 256 14.41 -7.16 2.11
C ALA A 256 15.13 -6.17 1.19
N ALA A 257 14.95 -4.87 1.36
CA ALA A 257 15.56 -3.85 0.52
C ALA A 257 17.08 -3.80 0.70
N ILE A 258 17.57 -3.73 1.95
CA ILE A 258 19.00 -3.68 2.24
C ILE A 258 19.70 -4.96 1.76
N SER A 259 19.13 -6.12 2.05
CA SER A 259 19.72 -7.39 1.62
C SER A 259 19.73 -7.52 0.10
N SER A 260 18.68 -7.10 -0.60
CA SER A 260 18.64 -7.15 -2.07
C SER A 260 19.69 -6.26 -2.70
N VAL A 261 19.88 -5.03 -2.18
CA VAL A 261 20.91 -4.11 -2.67
C VAL A 261 22.31 -4.65 -2.40
N LEU A 262 22.58 -5.12 -1.17
CA LEU A 262 23.89 -5.67 -0.81
C LEU A 262 24.23 -6.92 -1.62
N LEU A 263 23.31 -7.86 -1.72
CA LEU A 263 23.52 -9.08 -2.49
C LEU A 263 23.67 -8.79 -3.98
N ASN A 264 22.88 -7.86 -4.53
CA ASN A 264 23.02 -7.44 -5.90
C ASN A 264 24.39 -6.80 -6.16
N PHE A 265 24.88 -5.97 -5.25
CA PHE A 265 26.21 -5.39 -5.35
C PHE A 265 27.31 -6.45 -5.29
N ILE A 266 27.18 -7.43 -4.39
CA ILE A 266 28.17 -8.52 -4.21
C ILE A 266 28.22 -9.42 -5.45
N PHE A 267 27.06 -9.85 -5.97
CA PHE A 267 27.00 -10.85 -7.05
C PHE A 267 27.05 -10.24 -8.45
N ASN A 268 26.50 -9.06 -8.65
CA ASN A 268 26.36 -8.42 -9.96
C ASN A 268 27.27 -7.20 -10.14
N GLY A 269 27.84 -6.68 -9.04
CA GLY A 269 28.66 -5.47 -9.04
C GLY A 269 27.85 -4.20 -9.29
N ALA A 270 28.50 -3.05 -9.27
CA ALA A 270 27.91 -1.75 -9.58
C ALA A 270 27.85 -1.53 -11.10
N LYS A 271 26.93 -2.16 -11.78
CA LYS A 271 26.68 -1.87 -13.21
C LYS A 271 25.66 -0.71 -13.28
N PRO A 272 25.91 0.32 -14.09
CA PRO A 272 24.89 1.35 -14.32
C PRO A 272 23.68 0.70 -14.97
N VAL A 273 22.50 0.95 -14.41
CA VAL A 273 21.22 0.50 -14.97
C VAL A 273 21.06 1.19 -16.33
N SER A 274 20.91 0.42 -17.42
CA SER A 274 20.64 1.00 -18.71
C SER A 274 19.22 1.57 -18.76
N GLU A 275 18.99 2.64 -19.52
CA GLU A 275 17.63 3.19 -19.72
C GLU A 275 16.70 2.12 -20.33
N ASP A 276 17.25 1.17 -21.09
CA ASP A 276 16.49 0.06 -21.69
C ASP A 276 16.02 -0.96 -20.64
N ASP A 277 16.79 -1.22 -19.59
CA ASP A 277 16.38 -2.13 -18.52
C ASP A 277 15.25 -1.52 -17.68
N THR A 278 15.32 -0.22 -17.43
CA THR A 278 14.25 0.52 -16.75
C THR A 278 12.97 0.52 -17.58
N ARG A 279 13.07 0.68 -18.89
CA ARG A 279 11.93 0.61 -19.82
C ARG A 279 11.33 -0.79 -19.89
N ARG A 280 12.14 -1.84 -19.96
CA ARG A 280 11.67 -3.23 -19.99
C ARG A 280 10.92 -3.59 -18.71
N ALA A 281 11.40 -3.17 -17.55
CA ALA A 281 10.71 -3.37 -16.29
C ALA A 281 9.36 -2.64 -16.24
N ALA A 282 9.24 -1.45 -16.81
CA ALA A 282 7.99 -0.71 -16.94
C ALA A 282 7.01 -1.37 -17.93
N MET A 283 7.48 -1.81 -19.11
CA MET A 283 6.65 -2.44 -20.15
C MET A 283 6.08 -3.81 -19.71
N GLN A 284 6.83 -4.58 -18.95
CA GLN A 284 6.37 -5.89 -18.48
C GLN A 284 5.30 -5.79 -17.38
N SER A 285 5.20 -4.65 -16.69
CA SER A 285 4.08 -4.37 -15.78
C SER A 285 2.76 -4.20 -16.51
N ASP A 286 2.79 -3.88 -17.82
CA ASP A 286 1.59 -3.52 -18.63
C ASP A 286 1.09 -4.65 -19.54
N SER A 287 1.94 -5.63 -19.90
CA SER A 287 1.59 -6.71 -20.84
C SER A 287 0.74 -7.85 -20.25
N GLY A 288 0.17 -7.67 -19.08
CA GLY A 288 -0.64 -8.65 -18.35
C GLY A 288 -2.14 -8.37 -18.34
N HIS A 289 -2.66 -7.64 -19.33
CA HIS A 289 -4.11 -7.42 -19.52
C HIS A 289 -4.60 -8.14 -20.77
#